data_0cb9af7bf756bcf7922e5dcb0c3020a7
#
_entry.id   0cb9af7bf756bcf7922e5dcb0c3020a7
#
_cell.length_a   1.000
_cell.length_b   1.000
_cell.length_c   1.000
_cell.angle_alpha   90.00
_cell.angle_beta   90.00
_cell.angle_gamma   90.00
#
_symmetry.space_group_name_H-M   'P 1'
#
loop_
_entity.id
_entity.type
_entity.pdbx_description
1 polymer ?
#
loop_
_entity_poly.entity_id
_entity_poly.type
_entity_poly.pdbx_seq_one_letter_code
_entity_poly.pdbx_strand_id
1 'polypeptide(L)'
;MDVFEALYTTRAMRRVSEDPIPEDILKQMVDAGIRAPSGSNRQGWKFIVVTNQEIKNQLGDSYREAWDFYVKEFYGGSADMGASNVPNDKKAEQVVLSLIHI
;
A
#
# COMPACT_ATOMS: atom_id res chain seq x y z
N MET A 1 22.51 3.40 -4.77
CA MET A 1 22.08 2.43 -3.74
C MET A 1 22.32 1.03 -4.26
N ASP A 2 23.06 0.21 -3.55
CA ASP A 2 23.24 -1.19 -3.92
C ASP A 2 22.14 -2.07 -3.30
N VAL A 3 22.10 -3.35 -3.70
CA VAL A 3 21.09 -4.30 -3.24
C VAL A 3 21.13 -4.49 -1.73
N PHE A 4 22.29 -4.56 -1.14
CA PHE A 4 22.41 -4.77 0.30
C PHE A 4 21.93 -3.56 1.09
N GLU A 5 22.27 -2.36 0.65
CA GLU A 5 21.75 -1.14 1.26
C GLU A 5 20.23 -1.09 1.20
N ALA A 6 19.65 -1.41 0.05
CA ALA A 6 18.20 -1.47 -0.11
C ALA A 6 17.56 -2.48 0.84
N LEU A 7 18.12 -3.70 0.94
CA LEU A 7 17.61 -4.75 1.83
C LEU A 7 17.69 -4.36 3.31
N TYR A 8 18.79 -3.76 3.73
CA TYR A 8 18.99 -3.40 5.14
C TYR A 8 18.24 -2.14 5.57
N THR A 9 17.87 -1.26 4.65
CA THR A 9 17.20 0.00 4.96
C THR A 9 15.71 -0.01 4.65
N THR A 10 15.22 -1.02 3.93
CA THR A 10 13.80 -1.13 3.59
C THR A 10 12.92 -1.29 4.83
N ARG A 11 11.86 -0.52 4.90
CA ARG A 11 10.86 -0.54 5.97
C ARG A 11 9.47 -0.36 5.39
N ALA A 12 8.45 -0.80 6.15
CA ALA A 12 7.08 -0.44 5.85
C ALA A 12 6.87 1.06 6.14
N MET A 13 6.78 1.85 5.09
CA MET A 13 6.54 3.30 5.20
C MET A 13 5.04 3.56 5.17
N ARG A 14 4.50 4.05 6.29
CA ARG A 14 3.05 4.29 6.44
C ARG A 14 2.67 5.75 6.40
N ARG A 15 3.64 6.63 6.50
CA ARG A 15 3.45 8.07 6.34
C ARG A 15 4.26 8.49 5.13
N VAL A 16 3.55 8.88 4.10
CA VAL A 16 4.15 9.25 2.82
C VAL A 16 3.85 10.71 2.52
N SER A 17 4.70 11.33 1.72
CA SER A 17 4.49 12.68 1.22
C SER A 17 3.29 12.73 0.27
N GLU A 18 2.61 13.86 0.22
CA GLU A 18 1.53 14.11 -0.74
C GLU A 18 2.05 14.61 -2.09
N ASP A 19 3.36 14.76 -2.24
CA ASP A 19 3.96 15.22 -3.48
C ASP A 19 3.64 14.26 -4.64
N PRO A 20 3.36 14.81 -5.83
CA PRO A 20 3.09 13.96 -6.99
C PRO A 20 4.34 13.16 -7.39
N ILE A 21 4.14 11.92 -7.77
CA ILE A 21 5.22 11.06 -8.26
C ILE A 21 5.42 11.35 -9.75
N PRO A 22 6.65 11.69 -10.19
CA PRO A 22 6.92 11.89 -11.61
C PRO A 22 6.57 10.66 -12.46
N GLU A 23 6.08 10.88 -13.66
CA GLU A 23 5.64 9.79 -14.55
C GLU A 23 6.77 8.80 -14.89
N ASP A 24 7.99 9.29 -15.07
CA ASP A 24 9.15 8.45 -15.34
C ASP A 24 9.47 7.51 -14.17
N ILE A 25 9.28 7.97 -12.94
CA ILE A 25 9.44 7.14 -11.73
C ILE A 25 8.35 6.07 -11.68
N LEU A 26 7.10 6.42 -11.98
CA LEU A 26 6.01 5.44 -12.04
C LEU A 26 6.31 4.33 -13.07
N LYS A 27 6.82 4.71 -14.23
CA LYS A 27 7.22 3.74 -15.27
C LYS A 27 8.35 2.83 -14.79
N GLN A 28 9.35 3.39 -14.12
CA GLN A 28 10.43 2.60 -13.52
C GLN A 28 9.93 1.61 -12.48
N MET A 29 8.99 2.02 -11.63
CA MET A 29 8.40 1.14 -10.61
C MET A 29 7.68 -0.05 -11.24
N VAL A 30 6.89 0.18 -12.28
CA VAL A 30 6.20 -0.89 -13.02
C VAL A 30 7.21 -1.79 -13.72
N ASP A 31 8.21 -1.22 -14.37
CA ASP A 31 9.27 -1.99 -15.04
C ASP A 31 10.04 -2.88 -14.06
N ALA A 32 10.36 -2.37 -12.88
CA ALA A 32 10.97 -3.17 -11.82
C ALA A 32 10.02 -4.29 -11.34
N GLY A 33 8.74 -3.98 -11.19
CA GLY A 33 7.73 -4.92 -10.71
C GLY A 33 7.54 -6.12 -11.62
N ILE A 34 7.60 -5.94 -12.92
CA ILE A 34 7.45 -7.05 -13.89
C ILE A 34 8.65 -8.00 -13.93
N ARG A 35 9.73 -7.67 -13.23
CA ARG A 35 10.89 -8.57 -13.09
C ARG A 35 10.69 -9.64 -12.02
N ALA A 36 9.64 -9.53 -11.22
CA ALA A 36 9.32 -10.51 -10.20
C ALA A 36 8.95 -11.87 -10.82
N PRO A 37 9.25 -12.98 -10.14
CA PRO A 37 8.80 -14.29 -10.59
C PRO A 37 7.28 -14.37 -10.67
N SER A 38 6.77 -15.15 -11.62
CA SER A 38 5.35 -15.44 -11.71
C SER A 38 5.10 -16.95 -11.72
N GLY A 39 3.91 -17.38 -11.30
CA GLY A 39 3.53 -18.78 -11.28
C GLY A 39 3.69 -19.41 -12.66
N SER A 40 4.53 -20.45 -12.78
CA SER A 40 4.86 -21.10 -14.05
C SER A 40 5.37 -20.15 -15.13
N ASN A 41 5.93 -19.02 -14.73
CA ASN A 41 6.42 -17.97 -15.62
C ASN A 41 5.34 -17.49 -16.63
N ARG A 42 4.09 -17.50 -16.24
CA ARG A 42 2.97 -17.12 -17.12
C ARG A 42 2.96 -15.63 -17.46
N GLN A 43 3.57 -14.81 -16.61
CA GLN A 43 3.67 -13.37 -16.81
C GLN A 43 2.31 -12.70 -17.08
N GLY A 44 1.28 -13.20 -16.39
CA GLY A 44 -0.12 -12.76 -16.57
C GLY A 44 -0.50 -11.49 -15.84
N TRP A 45 0.47 -10.76 -15.29
CA TRP A 45 0.20 -9.51 -14.57
C TRP A 45 -0.33 -8.43 -15.50
N LYS A 46 -1.15 -7.58 -14.92
CA LYS A 46 -1.61 -6.33 -15.54
C LYS A 46 -1.49 -5.23 -14.50
N PHE A 47 -0.96 -4.09 -14.88
CA PHE A 47 -0.81 -2.95 -13.99
C PHE A 47 -1.73 -1.82 -14.43
N ILE A 48 -2.47 -1.30 -13.47
CA ILE A 48 -3.28 -0.10 -13.65
C ILE A 48 -2.70 0.95 -12.69
N VAL A 49 -2.13 2.00 -13.26
CA VAL A 49 -1.57 3.09 -12.47
C VAL A 49 -2.62 4.18 -12.32
N VAL A 50 -3.06 4.42 -11.10
CA VAL A 50 -4.09 5.41 -10.80
C VAL A 50 -3.42 6.64 -10.18
N THR A 51 -3.47 7.75 -10.88
CA THR A 51 -2.94 9.04 -10.41
C THR A 51 -4.04 10.06 -10.13
N ASN A 52 -5.25 9.83 -10.62
CA ASN A 52 -6.41 10.69 -10.39
C ASN A 52 -6.84 10.63 -8.91
N GLN A 53 -6.85 11.78 -8.24
CA GLN A 53 -7.14 11.83 -6.81
C GLN A 53 -8.56 11.42 -6.46
N GLU A 54 -9.53 11.72 -7.31
CA GLU A 54 -10.92 11.33 -7.10
C GLU A 54 -11.08 9.81 -7.14
N ILE A 55 -10.46 9.14 -8.12
CA ILE A 55 -10.46 7.69 -8.21
C ILE A 55 -9.74 7.07 -7.01
N LYS A 56 -8.62 7.63 -6.60
CA LYS A 56 -7.90 7.16 -5.40
C LYS A 56 -8.76 7.31 -4.15
N ASN A 57 -9.52 8.36 -4.02
CA ASN A 57 -10.44 8.56 -2.91
C ASN A 57 -11.54 7.49 -2.89
N GLN A 58 -12.12 7.17 -4.04
CA GLN A 58 -13.12 6.10 -4.16
C GLN A 58 -12.55 4.74 -3.80
N LEU A 59 -11.34 4.44 -4.25
CA LEU A 59 -10.64 3.20 -3.88
C LEU A 59 -10.35 3.15 -2.38
N GLY A 60 -9.97 4.28 -1.80
CA GLY A 60 -9.73 4.41 -0.37
C GLY A 60 -10.99 4.18 0.45
N ASP A 61 -12.13 4.69 0.02
CA ASP A 61 -13.42 4.48 0.69
C ASP A 61 -13.81 3.01 0.65
N SER A 62 -13.69 2.36 -0.49
CA SER A 62 -13.93 0.92 -0.63
C SER A 62 -13.00 0.10 0.27
N TYR A 63 -11.74 0.49 0.35
CA TYR A 63 -10.76 -0.17 1.20
C TYR A 63 -11.08 0.01 2.69
N ARG A 64 -11.52 1.20 3.11
CA ARG A 64 -11.94 1.43 4.50
C ARG A 64 -13.11 0.54 4.88
N GLU A 65 -14.10 0.44 4.03
CA GLU A 65 -15.25 -0.43 4.25
C GLU A 65 -14.83 -1.89 4.41
N ALA A 66 -13.98 -2.39 3.53
CA ALA A 66 -13.45 -3.75 3.61
C ALA A 66 -12.59 -3.93 4.87
N TRP A 67 -11.80 -2.95 5.25
CA TRP A 67 -10.98 -2.99 6.46
C TRP A 67 -11.82 -3.02 7.72
N ASP A 68 -12.83 -2.18 7.81
CA ASP A 68 -13.75 -2.15 8.95
C ASP A 68 -14.47 -3.49 9.12
N PHE A 69 -14.93 -4.09 8.03
CA PHE A 69 -15.49 -5.42 8.02
C PHE A 69 -14.49 -6.46 8.54
N TYR A 70 -13.29 -6.46 8.02
CA TYR A 70 -12.20 -7.38 8.39
C TYR A 70 -11.88 -7.29 9.89
N VAL A 71 -11.70 -6.08 10.40
CA VAL A 71 -11.41 -5.83 11.82
C VAL A 71 -12.53 -6.31 12.71
N LYS A 72 -13.79 -6.03 12.33
CA LYS A 72 -14.97 -6.45 13.08
C LYS A 72 -15.11 -7.96 13.16
N GLU A 73 -14.92 -8.65 12.04
CA GLU A 73 -15.13 -10.11 11.95
C GLU A 73 -13.97 -10.91 12.54
N PHE A 74 -12.73 -10.47 12.34
CA PHE A 74 -11.55 -11.25 12.73
C PHE A 74 -10.89 -10.79 14.02
N TYR A 75 -11.09 -9.55 14.43
CA TYR A 75 -10.49 -8.98 15.65
C TYR A 75 -11.52 -8.53 16.68
N GLY A 76 -12.78 -8.87 16.50
CA GLY A 76 -13.85 -8.56 17.45
C GLY A 76 -14.07 -7.07 17.73
N GLY A 77 -13.74 -6.19 16.78
CA GLY A 77 -13.87 -4.75 16.93
C GLY A 77 -12.73 -4.09 17.70
N SER A 78 -11.80 -4.87 18.27
CA SER A 78 -10.58 -4.37 18.90
C SER A 78 -9.38 -4.85 18.09
N ALA A 79 -9.04 -4.11 17.05
CA ALA A 79 -7.87 -4.42 16.26
C ALA A 79 -6.60 -4.08 17.02
N ASP A 80 -6.13 -5.00 17.83
CA ASP A 80 -4.78 -4.92 18.34
C ASP A 80 -3.82 -5.38 17.24
N MET A 81 -3.47 -4.45 16.38
CA MET A 81 -2.55 -4.66 15.26
C MET A 81 -1.09 -4.58 15.72
N GLY A 82 -0.79 -5.15 16.88
CA GLY A 82 0.56 -5.15 17.46
C GLY A 82 0.76 -4.10 18.53
N ALA A 83 1.88 -4.23 19.23
CA ALA A 83 2.22 -3.46 20.42
C ALA A 83 2.57 -2.00 20.09
N SER A 84 1.63 -1.19 19.68
CA SER A 84 1.85 0.24 19.60
C SER A 84 0.76 0.99 20.34
N ASN A 85 1.15 2.10 20.97
CA ASN A 85 0.26 2.96 21.74
C ASN A 85 -0.63 3.83 20.86
N VAL A 86 -0.65 3.60 19.54
CA VAL A 86 -1.51 4.33 18.62
C VAL A 86 -2.91 3.75 18.70
N PRO A 87 -3.97 4.56 18.87
CA PRO A 87 -5.34 4.10 18.81
C PRO A 87 -5.63 3.31 17.53
N ASN A 88 -6.46 2.26 17.64
CA ASN A 88 -6.75 1.36 16.52
C ASN A 88 -7.35 2.06 15.31
N ASP A 89 -8.22 3.04 15.52
CA ASP A 89 -8.80 3.86 14.47
C ASP A 89 -7.73 4.62 13.67
N LYS A 90 -6.75 5.20 14.37
CA LYS A 90 -5.64 5.92 13.74
C LYS A 90 -4.70 4.98 12.99
N LYS A 91 -4.50 3.76 13.47
CA LYS A 91 -3.68 2.75 12.76
C LYS A 91 -4.34 2.36 11.44
N ALA A 92 -5.62 2.04 11.48
CA ALA A 92 -6.38 1.70 10.29
C ALA A 92 -6.36 2.84 9.27
N GLU A 93 -6.54 4.08 9.73
CA GLU A 93 -6.45 5.27 8.90
C GLU A 93 -5.07 5.43 8.26
N GLN A 94 -3.99 5.22 9.00
CA GLN A 94 -2.63 5.31 8.48
C GLN A 94 -2.39 4.27 7.39
N VAL A 95 -2.85 3.04 7.57
CA VAL A 95 -2.73 1.98 6.56
C VAL A 95 -3.50 2.37 5.29
N VAL A 96 -4.72 2.84 5.42
CA VAL A 96 -5.54 3.28 4.28
C VAL A 96 -4.86 4.44 3.56
N LEU A 97 -4.39 5.45 4.29
CA LEU A 97 -3.70 6.59 3.70
C LEU A 97 -2.44 6.17 2.95
N SER A 98 -1.66 5.23 3.48
CA SER A 98 -0.46 4.74 2.80
C SER A 98 -0.78 4.05 1.48
N LEU A 99 -1.91 3.35 1.39
CA LEU A 99 -2.37 2.68 0.17
C LEU A 99 -2.95 3.65 -0.86
N ILE A 100 -3.60 4.73 -0.41
CA ILE A 100 -4.16 5.75 -1.31
C ILE A 100 -3.05 6.59 -1.95
N HIS A 101 -1.94 6.81 -1.27
CA HIS A 101 -0.84 7.64 -1.75
C HIS A 101 0.18 6.90 -2.62
N ILE A 102 0.09 5.59 -2.69
CA ILE A 102 0.87 4.80 -3.64
C ILE A 102 0.16 4.83 -4.99
#